data_fe1c0ec6e06cb9b4ef56e6d73bcf93f8
#
_entry.id   fe1c0ec6e06cb9b4ef56e6d73bcf93f8
#
_cell.length_a   1.000
_cell.length_b   1.000
_cell.length_c   1.000
_cell.angle_alpha   90.00
_cell.angle_beta   90.00
_cell.angle_gamma   90.00
#
_symmetry.space_group_name_H-M   'P 1'
#
loop_
_entity.id
_entity.type
_entity.pdbx_description
1 polymer ?
#
loop_
_entity_poly.entity_id
_entity_poly.type
_entity_poly.pdbx_seq_one_letter_code
_entity_poly.pdbx_strand_id
1 'polypeptide(L)'
;MKTQTVLRFLMTATVVVVAAVLGHALWRHYMYSPWTRDGRVRAEVVQIAPDVSGLVRQLPVVDNQFVRKGDLLMLIDQDRYRNAVAQAQANLNAAEASARAAGANISSALAAAAARKAEFEMRQEQSDRRQKMGDLIAREDRNDAVSTANSALASWHQAQAGGTQASAAKAQAQAAVEQAQVALDLATLNLQRTEVRAPVDGYVTNLDVRVGDYAATGMPRLALIDSHSYYIYGYFEETKLPHLRIGDPVKIRLMSGGTHLDGKITGVARGITDADNPTGSDLLANVNPTFNWVRLAQRVPVRIAIDTDTMPEGTLLAAGMTATIEVQPGLAVRKPVP
;
A
#
# COMPACT_ATOMS: atom_id res chain seq x y z
N MET A 1 17.43 -64.51 -58.78
CA MET A 1 16.86 -63.16 -59.03
C MET A 1 15.75 -62.78 -58.02
N LYS A 2 15.00 -63.73 -57.42
CA LYS A 2 13.89 -63.41 -56.53
C LYS A 2 14.29 -62.85 -55.08
N THR A 3 15.43 -63.29 -54.57
CA THR A 3 15.91 -62.83 -53.19
C THR A 3 16.40 -61.40 -53.17
N GLN A 4 17.04 -60.90 -54.19
CA GLN A 4 17.50 -59.49 -54.24
C GLN A 4 16.33 -58.50 -54.41
N THR A 5 15.27 -58.89 -55.08
CA THR A 5 14.06 -58.06 -55.23
C THR A 5 13.29 -57.99 -53.97
N VAL A 6 13.17 -59.07 -53.16
CA VAL A 6 12.55 -59.12 -51.87
C VAL A 6 13.33 -58.28 -50.86
N LEU A 7 14.68 -58.36 -50.89
CA LEU A 7 15.52 -57.54 -50.00
C LEU A 7 15.37 -56.02 -50.24
N ARG A 8 15.30 -55.65 -51.58
CA ARG A 8 15.07 -54.25 -51.98
C ARG A 8 13.68 -53.74 -51.49
N PHE A 9 12.66 -54.59 -51.66
CA PHE A 9 11.31 -54.24 -51.13
C PHE A 9 11.26 -54.13 -49.66
N LEU A 10 11.91 -54.99 -48.88
CA LEU A 10 12.03 -54.89 -47.45
C LEU A 10 12.77 -53.60 -46.99
N MET A 11 13.86 -53.28 -47.67
CA MET A 11 14.64 -52.07 -47.39
C MET A 11 13.85 -50.78 -47.64
N THR A 12 13.12 -50.73 -48.78
CA THR A 12 12.25 -49.56 -49.06
C THR A 12 11.07 -49.50 -48.10
N ALA A 13 10.46 -50.61 -47.74
CA ALA A 13 9.38 -50.63 -46.73
C ALA A 13 9.86 -50.14 -45.37
N THR A 14 11.05 -50.57 -44.93
CA THR A 14 11.65 -50.08 -43.65
C THR A 14 11.90 -48.58 -43.69
N VAL A 15 12.45 -48.05 -44.79
CA VAL A 15 12.67 -46.59 -44.94
C VAL A 15 11.34 -45.81 -44.88
N VAL A 16 10.30 -46.31 -45.55
CA VAL A 16 8.96 -45.67 -45.52
C VAL A 16 8.35 -45.70 -44.13
N VAL A 17 8.46 -46.80 -43.39
CA VAL A 17 7.97 -46.91 -42.02
C VAL A 17 8.73 -45.93 -41.09
N VAL A 18 10.07 -45.88 -41.19
CA VAL A 18 10.89 -44.94 -40.41
C VAL A 18 10.51 -43.49 -40.74
N ALA A 19 10.35 -43.18 -42.05
CA ALA A 19 9.92 -41.83 -42.45
C ALA A 19 8.52 -41.47 -41.93
N ALA A 20 7.58 -42.42 -41.95
CA ALA A 20 6.23 -42.24 -41.40
C ALA A 20 6.24 -42.05 -39.91
N VAL A 21 7.05 -42.80 -39.15
CA VAL A 21 7.21 -42.66 -37.69
C VAL A 21 7.86 -41.34 -37.35
N LEU A 22 8.91 -40.94 -38.04
CA LEU A 22 9.55 -39.63 -37.84
C LEU A 22 8.62 -38.49 -38.23
N GLY A 23 7.89 -38.60 -39.32
CA GLY A 23 6.90 -37.61 -39.74
C GLY A 23 5.76 -37.47 -38.70
N HIS A 24 5.28 -38.58 -38.17
CA HIS A 24 4.27 -38.58 -37.11
C HIS A 24 4.81 -38.00 -35.79
N ALA A 25 6.04 -38.31 -35.41
CA ALA A 25 6.68 -37.76 -34.20
C ALA A 25 6.89 -36.25 -34.32
N LEU A 26 7.38 -35.79 -35.50
CA LEU A 26 7.51 -34.36 -35.82
C LEU A 26 6.15 -33.65 -35.79
N TRP A 27 5.13 -34.25 -36.40
CA TRP A 27 3.77 -33.71 -36.38
C TRP A 27 3.24 -33.56 -34.93
N ARG A 28 3.37 -34.60 -34.09
CA ARG A 28 2.99 -34.56 -32.69
C ARG A 28 3.74 -33.48 -31.91
N HIS A 29 5.04 -33.37 -32.15
CA HIS A 29 5.87 -32.36 -31.50
C HIS A 29 5.44 -30.92 -31.86
N TYR A 30 5.22 -30.64 -33.14
CA TYR A 30 4.86 -29.29 -33.61
C TYR A 30 3.43 -28.87 -33.25
N MET A 31 2.47 -29.80 -33.33
CA MET A 31 1.06 -29.48 -33.16
C MET A 31 0.60 -29.54 -31.69
N TYR A 32 1.19 -30.41 -30.87
CA TYR A 32 0.71 -30.66 -29.52
C TYR A 32 1.71 -30.28 -28.42
N SER A 33 2.96 -30.00 -28.75
CA SER A 33 3.91 -29.53 -27.75
C SER A 33 3.54 -28.13 -27.27
N PRO A 34 3.38 -27.90 -25.97
CA PRO A 34 3.00 -26.60 -25.45
C PRO A 34 4.21 -25.66 -25.39
N TRP A 35 4.55 -25.11 -26.55
CA TRP A 35 5.62 -24.11 -26.67
C TRP A 35 5.12 -22.83 -27.32
N THR A 36 5.78 -21.70 -27.03
CA THR A 36 5.54 -20.42 -27.69
C THR A 36 6.83 -19.62 -27.83
N ARG A 37 6.94 -18.84 -28.91
CA ARG A 37 8.00 -17.85 -29.11
C ARG A 37 7.61 -16.45 -28.60
N ASP A 38 6.35 -16.27 -28.29
CA ASP A 38 5.82 -14.99 -27.84
C ASP A 38 5.79 -14.94 -26.29
N GLY A 39 6.96 -15.11 -25.69
CA GLY A 39 7.19 -14.85 -24.27
C GLY A 39 7.72 -13.43 -24.08
N ARG A 40 7.20 -12.71 -23.08
CA ARG A 40 7.68 -11.38 -22.73
C ARG A 40 8.03 -11.30 -21.27
N VAL A 41 9.26 -10.91 -21.01
CA VAL A 41 9.71 -10.60 -19.63
C VAL A 41 8.96 -9.36 -19.16
N ARG A 42 8.43 -9.43 -17.97
CA ARG A 42 7.75 -8.35 -17.27
C ARG A 42 8.34 -8.21 -15.86
N ALA A 43 8.20 -7.06 -15.28
CA ALA A 43 8.49 -6.78 -13.89
C ALA A 43 7.40 -5.87 -13.34
N GLU A 44 7.24 -5.83 -12.04
CA GLU A 44 6.36 -4.87 -11.40
C GLU A 44 7.05 -3.50 -11.42
N VAL A 45 6.30 -2.51 -11.89
CA VAL A 45 6.80 -1.13 -12.01
C VAL A 45 6.07 -0.29 -10.97
N VAL A 46 6.83 0.25 -10.03
CA VAL A 46 6.32 1.14 -8.99
C VAL A 46 6.51 2.57 -9.46
N GLN A 47 5.42 3.26 -9.68
CA GLN A 47 5.45 4.69 -10.01
C GLN A 47 5.68 5.51 -8.74
N ILE A 48 6.71 6.33 -8.73
CA ILE A 48 7.09 7.17 -7.59
C ILE A 48 6.53 8.57 -7.80
N ALA A 49 5.56 8.90 -6.99
CA ALA A 49 4.96 10.23 -6.90
C ALA A 49 5.23 10.83 -5.52
N PRO A 50 5.56 12.11 -5.41
CA PRO A 50 5.71 12.76 -4.12
C PRO A 50 4.34 12.94 -3.43
N ASP A 51 4.33 12.76 -2.11
CA ASP A 51 3.14 13.00 -1.27
C ASP A 51 2.94 14.48 -0.92
N VAL A 52 3.99 15.28 -1.09
CA VAL A 52 3.98 16.72 -0.82
C VAL A 52 4.55 17.49 -2.00
N SER A 53 4.07 18.71 -2.22
CA SER A 53 4.47 19.52 -3.37
C SER A 53 5.59 20.50 -3.03
N GLY A 54 6.49 20.76 -3.98
CA GLY A 54 7.56 21.74 -3.82
C GLY A 54 8.62 21.66 -4.91
N LEU A 55 9.63 22.51 -4.82
CA LEU A 55 10.79 22.47 -5.72
C LEU A 55 11.69 21.28 -5.37
N VAL A 56 12.18 20.60 -6.38
CA VAL A 56 13.19 19.55 -6.21
C VAL A 56 14.54 20.18 -5.89
N ARG A 57 15.04 19.95 -4.67
CA ARG A 57 16.30 20.51 -4.18
C ARG A 57 17.48 19.62 -4.50
N GLN A 58 17.29 18.31 -4.44
CA GLN A 58 18.32 17.31 -4.72
C GLN A 58 17.71 16.10 -5.43
N LEU A 59 18.48 15.53 -6.34
CA LEU A 59 18.14 14.32 -7.08
C LEU A 59 19.41 13.45 -7.13
N PRO A 60 19.67 12.63 -6.08
CA PRO A 60 20.92 11.87 -5.96
C PRO A 60 20.99 10.63 -6.84
N VAL A 61 19.98 10.37 -7.67
CA VAL A 61 19.87 9.20 -8.53
C VAL A 61 19.93 9.60 -10.00
N VAL A 62 20.40 8.64 -10.83
CA VAL A 62 20.40 8.75 -12.29
C VAL A 62 19.57 7.64 -12.92
N ASP A 63 19.17 7.85 -14.18
CA ASP A 63 18.39 6.85 -14.90
C ASP A 63 19.16 5.52 -15.02
N ASN A 64 18.45 4.39 -14.91
CA ASN A 64 19.00 3.02 -14.90
C ASN A 64 19.93 2.68 -13.71
N GLN A 65 19.99 3.51 -12.68
CA GLN A 65 20.75 3.22 -11.46
C GLN A 65 19.98 2.21 -10.59
N PHE A 66 20.72 1.25 -10.02
CA PHE A 66 20.20 0.37 -8.97
C PHE A 66 20.11 1.13 -7.64
N VAL A 67 18.98 1.02 -6.99
CA VAL A 67 18.72 1.60 -5.66
C VAL A 67 18.15 0.54 -4.74
N ARG A 68 18.45 0.66 -3.45
CA ARG A 68 17.91 -0.20 -2.40
C ARG A 68 16.68 0.45 -1.77
N LYS A 69 15.83 -0.36 -1.21
CA LYS A 69 14.71 0.11 -0.38
C LYS A 69 15.19 1.06 0.71
N GLY A 70 14.59 2.24 0.77
CA GLY A 70 14.96 3.30 1.71
C GLY A 70 15.94 4.33 1.16
N ASP A 71 16.61 4.08 0.03
CA ASP A 71 17.51 5.05 -0.58
C ASP A 71 16.74 6.31 -0.98
N LEU A 72 17.40 7.47 -0.82
CA LEU A 72 16.82 8.75 -1.20
C LEU A 72 16.79 8.88 -2.72
N LEU A 73 15.60 9.05 -3.28
CA LEU A 73 15.41 9.25 -4.72
C LEU A 73 15.36 10.73 -5.07
N MET A 74 14.63 11.52 -4.27
CA MET A 74 14.41 12.93 -4.52
C MET A 74 14.19 13.66 -3.19
N LEU A 75 14.75 14.85 -3.05
CA LEU A 75 14.53 15.74 -1.91
C LEU A 75 13.78 16.98 -2.38
N ILE A 76 12.59 17.18 -1.82
CA ILE A 76 11.78 18.40 -2.01
C ILE A 76 12.24 19.45 -1.02
N ASP A 77 12.12 20.73 -1.39
CA ASP A 77 12.48 21.87 -0.55
C ASP A 77 11.78 21.80 0.81
N GLN A 78 12.58 21.70 1.87
CA GLN A 78 12.12 21.47 3.23
C GLN A 78 11.82 22.75 4.00
N ASP A 79 12.24 23.91 3.52
CA ASP A 79 12.23 25.14 4.31
C ASP A 79 10.80 25.53 4.74
N ARG A 80 9.84 25.42 3.85
CA ARG A 80 8.42 25.64 4.16
C ARG A 80 7.88 24.65 5.20
N TYR A 81 8.27 23.40 5.09
CA TYR A 81 7.81 22.32 5.98
C TYR A 81 8.46 22.42 7.36
N ARG A 82 9.75 22.79 7.45
CA ARG A 82 10.42 23.08 8.71
C ARG A 82 9.76 24.25 9.46
N ASN A 83 9.42 25.29 8.73
CA ASN A 83 8.69 26.44 9.31
C ASN A 83 7.29 26.03 9.81
N ALA A 84 6.59 25.16 9.09
CA ALA A 84 5.29 24.62 9.54
C ALA A 84 5.43 23.78 10.81
N VAL A 85 6.46 22.95 10.95
CA VAL A 85 6.78 22.22 12.17
C VAL A 85 7.07 23.16 13.33
N ALA A 86 7.92 24.18 13.11
CA ALA A 86 8.24 25.16 14.14
C ALA A 86 6.99 25.94 14.61
N GLN A 87 6.11 26.31 13.70
CA GLN A 87 4.85 26.96 14.03
C GLN A 87 3.91 26.05 14.83
N ALA A 88 3.76 24.80 14.41
CA ALA A 88 2.93 23.82 15.14
C ALA A 88 3.48 23.54 16.54
N GLN A 89 4.82 23.44 16.69
CA GLN A 89 5.47 23.29 18.00
C GLN A 89 5.22 24.50 18.92
N ALA A 90 5.28 25.71 18.39
CA ALA A 90 4.98 26.92 19.14
C ALA A 90 3.51 26.93 19.62
N ASN A 91 2.59 26.51 18.77
CA ASN A 91 1.17 26.40 19.11
C ASN A 91 0.93 25.35 20.22
N LEU A 92 1.62 24.20 20.15
CA LEU A 92 1.57 23.19 21.20
C LEU A 92 2.07 23.73 22.53
N ASN A 93 3.22 24.41 22.54
CA ASN A 93 3.76 25.04 23.77
C ASN A 93 2.79 26.04 24.37
N ALA A 94 2.09 26.82 23.55
CA ALA A 94 1.09 27.77 24.00
C ALA A 94 -0.15 27.07 24.61
N ALA A 95 -0.63 26.01 23.98
CA ALA A 95 -1.73 25.18 24.46
C ALA A 95 -1.38 24.53 25.83
N GLU A 96 -0.17 23.97 25.95
CA GLU A 96 0.31 23.40 27.22
C GLU A 96 0.42 24.45 28.32
N ALA A 97 0.90 25.64 28.00
CA ALA A 97 0.93 26.75 28.99
C ALA A 97 -0.47 27.11 29.46
N SER A 98 -1.45 27.17 28.56
CA SER A 98 -2.86 27.39 28.88
C SER A 98 -3.44 26.28 29.77
N ALA A 99 -3.13 25.01 29.46
CA ALA A 99 -3.57 23.87 30.28
C ALA A 99 -2.96 23.88 31.69
N ARG A 100 -1.68 24.28 31.81
CA ARG A 100 -1.04 24.48 33.12
C ARG A 100 -1.73 25.60 33.94
N ALA A 101 -2.04 26.73 33.29
CA ALA A 101 -2.77 27.83 33.90
C ALA A 101 -4.18 27.40 34.38
N ALA A 102 -4.90 26.66 33.55
CA ALA A 102 -6.20 26.08 33.93
C ALA A 102 -6.08 25.10 35.10
N GLY A 103 -5.00 24.32 35.16
CA GLY A 103 -4.69 23.46 36.31
C GLY A 103 -4.48 24.24 37.60
N ALA A 104 -3.77 25.37 37.59
CA ALA A 104 -3.59 26.25 38.73
C ALA A 104 -4.92 26.86 39.19
N ASN A 105 -5.81 27.21 38.25
CA ASN A 105 -7.14 27.72 38.58
C ASN A 105 -8.00 26.69 39.31
N ILE A 106 -7.90 25.40 39.01
CA ILE A 106 -8.57 24.33 39.77
C ILE A 106 -8.08 24.32 41.20
N SER A 107 -6.76 24.37 41.43
CA SER A 107 -6.21 24.37 42.79
C SER A 107 -6.72 25.56 43.61
N SER A 108 -6.81 26.75 43.02
CA SER A 108 -7.37 27.94 43.64
C SER A 108 -8.86 27.79 43.96
N ALA A 109 -9.65 27.25 42.99
CA ALA A 109 -11.10 27.05 43.20
C ALA A 109 -11.38 26.00 44.29
N LEU A 110 -10.60 24.92 44.34
CA LEU A 110 -10.73 23.91 45.41
C LEU A 110 -10.36 24.47 46.77
N ALA A 111 -9.33 25.31 46.90
CA ALA A 111 -8.96 25.97 48.13
C ALA A 111 -10.07 26.92 48.59
N ALA A 112 -10.68 27.69 47.68
CA ALA A 112 -11.82 28.54 47.97
C ALA A 112 -13.04 27.74 48.45
N ALA A 113 -13.35 26.61 47.79
CA ALA A 113 -14.45 25.73 48.21
C ALA A 113 -14.20 25.11 49.60
N ALA A 114 -12.96 24.72 49.91
CA ALA A 114 -12.58 24.22 51.24
C ALA A 114 -12.73 25.27 52.32
N ALA A 115 -12.33 26.53 52.06
CA ALA A 115 -12.50 27.64 52.99
C ALA A 115 -13.99 27.92 53.28
N ARG A 116 -14.84 27.94 52.24
CA ARG A 116 -16.29 28.13 52.40
C ARG A 116 -16.96 26.97 53.11
N LYS A 117 -16.47 25.75 52.92
CA LYS A 117 -16.93 24.57 53.64
C LYS A 117 -16.66 24.69 55.14
N ALA A 118 -15.45 25.06 55.51
CA ALA A 118 -15.09 25.29 56.93
C ALA A 118 -15.95 26.39 57.58
N GLU A 119 -16.24 27.50 56.88
CA GLU A 119 -17.13 28.55 57.33
C GLU A 119 -18.56 28.01 57.55
N PHE A 120 -19.09 27.25 56.62
CA PHE A 120 -20.41 26.62 56.76
C PHE A 120 -20.44 25.66 57.96
N GLU A 121 -19.48 24.76 58.10
CA GLU A 121 -19.40 23.83 59.24
C GLU A 121 -19.41 24.60 60.63
N MET A 122 -18.64 25.69 60.76
CA MET A 122 -18.62 26.52 61.91
C MET A 122 -20.00 27.22 62.24
N ARG A 123 -20.64 27.74 61.13
CA ARG A 123 -21.96 28.39 61.27
C ARG A 123 -23.06 27.38 61.61
N GLN A 124 -22.98 26.18 61.00
CA GLN A 124 -23.92 25.10 61.34
C GLN A 124 -23.80 24.67 62.78
N GLU A 125 -22.60 24.48 63.31
CA GLU A 125 -22.41 24.19 64.76
C GLU A 125 -22.90 25.30 65.70
N GLN A 126 -22.73 26.56 65.31
CA GLN A 126 -23.28 27.69 66.08
C GLN A 126 -24.80 27.64 66.07
N SER A 127 -25.44 27.38 64.97
CA SER A 127 -26.88 27.24 64.82
C SER A 127 -27.39 26.07 65.66
N ASP A 128 -26.75 24.90 65.61
CA ASP A 128 -27.14 23.73 66.40
C ASP A 128 -27.02 23.96 67.92
N ARG A 129 -25.95 24.63 68.36
CA ARG A 129 -25.79 24.97 69.73
C ARG A 129 -26.89 25.93 70.18
N ARG A 130 -27.22 26.98 69.44
CA ARG A 130 -28.31 27.96 69.81
C ARG A 130 -29.67 27.26 69.76
N GLN A 131 -29.95 26.37 68.90
CA GLN A 131 -31.21 25.61 68.92
C GLN A 131 -31.34 24.71 70.13
N LYS A 132 -30.27 24.06 70.60
CA LYS A 132 -30.25 23.24 71.80
C LYS A 132 -30.51 24.06 73.10
N MET A 133 -30.21 25.35 73.09
CA MET A 133 -30.49 26.23 74.28
C MET A 133 -31.97 26.54 74.45
N GLY A 134 -32.82 26.28 73.46
CA GLY A 134 -34.28 26.43 73.56
C GLY A 134 -34.70 27.80 74.01
N ASP A 135 -35.58 27.87 75.02
CA ASP A 135 -36.15 29.13 75.57
C ASP A 135 -35.18 29.98 76.39
N LEU A 136 -33.91 29.54 76.55
CA LEU A 136 -32.87 30.32 77.21
C LEU A 136 -32.35 31.52 76.43
N ILE A 137 -32.65 31.55 75.09
CA ILE A 137 -32.30 32.64 74.18
C ILE A 137 -33.50 33.09 73.36
N ALA A 138 -33.47 34.34 72.88
CA ALA A 138 -34.53 34.90 72.03
C ALA A 138 -34.79 34.06 70.77
N ARG A 139 -36.03 33.95 70.34
CA ARG A 139 -36.44 33.22 69.13
C ARG A 139 -35.81 33.84 67.89
N GLU A 140 -35.64 35.16 67.90
CA GLU A 140 -35.00 35.90 66.81
C GLU A 140 -33.54 35.48 66.64
N ASP A 141 -32.74 35.37 67.69
CA ASP A 141 -31.34 34.93 67.66
C ASP A 141 -31.17 33.49 67.12
N ARG A 142 -32.15 32.63 67.40
CA ARG A 142 -32.16 31.24 66.80
C ARG A 142 -32.41 31.26 65.27
N ASN A 143 -33.39 32.10 64.87
CA ASN A 143 -33.72 32.25 63.47
C ASN A 143 -32.58 32.91 62.68
N ASP A 144 -31.90 33.86 63.23
CA ASP A 144 -30.74 34.49 62.61
C ASP A 144 -29.57 33.53 62.47
N ALA A 145 -29.33 32.66 63.45
CA ALA A 145 -28.31 31.66 63.37
C ALA A 145 -28.60 30.63 62.20
N VAL A 146 -29.86 30.19 62.04
CA VAL A 146 -30.28 29.31 60.92
C VAL A 146 -30.11 30.02 59.59
N SER A 147 -30.56 31.28 59.50
CA SER A 147 -30.42 32.07 58.27
C SER A 147 -28.95 32.24 57.84
N THR A 148 -28.08 32.51 58.82
CA THR A 148 -26.64 32.66 58.62
C THR A 148 -26.00 31.34 58.19
N ALA A 149 -26.38 30.19 58.76
CA ALA A 149 -25.92 28.85 58.32
C ALA A 149 -26.37 28.55 56.93
N ASN A 150 -27.64 28.84 56.55
CA ASN A 150 -28.15 28.63 55.16
C ASN A 150 -27.42 29.53 54.15
N SER A 151 -27.08 30.78 54.54
CA SER A 151 -26.28 31.65 53.63
C SER A 151 -24.86 31.13 53.43
N ALA A 152 -24.23 30.57 54.47
CA ALA A 152 -22.92 29.96 54.38
C ALA A 152 -22.96 28.67 53.50
N LEU A 153 -24.05 27.86 53.64
CA LEU A 153 -24.28 26.71 52.80
C LEU A 153 -24.39 27.09 51.30
N ALA A 154 -25.18 28.13 51.01
CA ALA A 154 -25.29 28.64 49.63
C ALA A 154 -23.95 29.12 49.06
N SER A 155 -23.15 29.81 49.91
CA SER A 155 -21.81 30.27 49.53
C SER A 155 -20.84 29.10 49.28
N TRP A 156 -20.94 28.02 50.05
CA TRP A 156 -20.15 26.80 49.79
C TRP A 156 -20.57 26.12 48.47
N HIS A 157 -21.86 25.95 48.22
CA HIS A 157 -22.35 25.40 46.96
C HIS A 157 -21.90 26.23 45.74
N GLN A 158 -21.91 27.56 45.86
CA GLN A 158 -21.40 28.46 44.83
C GLN A 158 -19.90 28.21 44.56
N ALA A 159 -19.09 28.09 45.62
CA ALA A 159 -17.67 27.82 45.50
C ALA A 159 -17.40 26.42 44.89
N GLN A 160 -18.20 25.41 45.26
CA GLN A 160 -18.15 24.07 44.68
C GLN A 160 -18.46 24.08 43.18
N ALA A 161 -19.49 24.83 42.75
CA ALA A 161 -19.79 25.04 41.35
C ALA A 161 -18.63 25.71 40.60
N GLY A 162 -17.93 26.66 41.22
CA GLY A 162 -16.70 27.25 40.69
C GLY A 162 -15.59 26.23 40.48
N GLY A 163 -15.46 25.22 41.35
CA GLY A 163 -14.53 24.11 41.20
C GLY A 163 -14.86 23.22 39.98
N THR A 164 -16.16 22.91 39.77
CA THR A 164 -16.59 22.13 38.58
C THR A 164 -16.37 22.92 37.29
N GLN A 165 -16.63 24.22 37.30
CA GLN A 165 -16.35 25.10 36.17
C GLN A 165 -14.85 25.13 35.82
N ALA A 166 -13.97 25.26 36.81
CA ALA A 166 -12.52 25.23 36.60
C ALA A 166 -12.05 23.89 36.08
N SER A 167 -12.65 22.75 36.52
CA SER A 167 -12.37 21.41 36.00
C SER A 167 -12.77 21.28 34.55
N ALA A 168 -13.93 21.80 34.15
CA ALA A 168 -14.37 21.80 32.76
C ALA A 168 -13.43 22.65 31.86
N ALA A 169 -12.99 23.82 32.36
CA ALA A 169 -12.03 24.67 31.67
C ALA A 169 -10.67 23.96 31.46
N LYS A 170 -10.19 23.18 32.45
CA LYS A 170 -8.99 22.36 32.31
C LYS A 170 -9.18 21.28 31.26
N ALA A 171 -10.31 20.56 31.25
CA ALA A 171 -10.59 19.54 30.23
C ALA A 171 -10.61 20.14 28.82
N GLN A 172 -11.20 21.33 28.67
CA GLN A 172 -11.17 22.07 27.41
C GLN A 172 -9.74 22.44 26.99
N ALA A 173 -8.91 22.92 27.90
CA ALA A 173 -7.51 23.25 27.60
C ALA A 173 -6.68 22.02 27.28
N GLN A 174 -6.95 20.86 27.89
CA GLN A 174 -6.32 19.59 27.54
C GLN A 174 -6.70 19.13 26.15
N ALA A 175 -7.97 19.23 25.74
CA ALA A 175 -8.38 18.93 24.36
C ALA A 175 -7.69 19.84 23.32
N ALA A 176 -7.43 21.11 23.69
CA ALA A 176 -6.64 22.01 22.83
C ALA A 176 -5.17 21.59 22.70
N VAL A 177 -4.57 21.00 23.75
CA VAL A 177 -3.21 20.41 23.68
C VAL A 177 -3.21 19.22 22.74
N GLU A 178 -4.17 18.30 22.83
CA GLU A 178 -4.29 17.15 21.95
C GLU A 178 -4.45 17.58 20.49
N GLN A 179 -5.28 18.59 20.23
CA GLN A 179 -5.44 19.15 18.89
C GLN A 179 -4.14 19.74 18.35
N ALA A 180 -3.40 20.49 19.17
CA ALA A 180 -2.11 21.05 18.77
C ALA A 180 -1.05 19.97 18.53
N GLN A 181 -1.06 18.87 19.30
CA GLN A 181 -0.19 17.72 19.10
C GLN A 181 -0.44 17.06 17.74
N VAL A 182 -1.70 16.80 17.38
CA VAL A 182 -2.07 16.24 16.08
C VAL A 182 -1.61 17.15 14.92
N ALA A 183 -1.71 18.48 15.10
CA ALA A 183 -1.23 19.43 14.11
C ALA A 183 0.30 19.38 13.96
N LEU A 184 1.05 19.19 15.05
CA LEU A 184 2.49 18.99 15.02
C LEU A 184 2.88 17.68 14.33
N ASP A 185 2.18 16.59 14.64
CA ASP A 185 2.42 15.28 14.03
C ASP A 185 2.20 15.34 12.51
N LEU A 186 1.14 16.01 12.06
CA LEU A 186 0.87 16.23 10.64
C LEU A 186 1.97 17.07 9.97
N ALA A 187 2.42 18.14 10.58
CA ALA A 187 3.49 18.97 10.05
C ALA A 187 4.81 18.18 9.95
N THR A 188 5.11 17.38 10.95
CA THR A 188 6.30 16.52 11.01
C THR A 188 6.25 15.43 9.93
N LEU A 189 5.09 14.80 9.74
CA LEU A 189 4.87 13.82 8.67
C LEU A 189 5.08 14.44 7.28
N ASN A 190 4.54 15.64 7.07
CA ASN A 190 4.75 16.35 5.80
C ASN A 190 6.21 16.71 5.57
N LEU A 191 6.97 17.06 6.60
CA LEU A 191 8.41 17.26 6.51
C LEU A 191 9.15 15.96 6.15
N GLN A 192 8.80 14.83 6.76
CA GLN A 192 9.37 13.52 6.42
C GLN A 192 9.08 13.14 4.96
N ARG A 193 7.87 13.43 4.48
CA ARG A 193 7.45 13.14 3.10
C ARG A 193 8.13 14.00 2.03
N THR A 194 8.89 15.03 2.43
CA THR A 194 9.76 15.76 1.51
C THR A 194 10.93 14.90 1.01
N GLU A 195 11.28 13.86 1.76
CA GLU A 195 12.28 12.88 1.38
C GLU A 195 11.58 11.71 0.67
N VAL A 196 11.57 11.74 -0.64
CA VAL A 196 11.01 10.65 -1.45
C VAL A 196 12.02 9.51 -1.51
N ARG A 197 11.68 8.37 -0.92
CA ARG A 197 12.56 7.20 -0.80
C ARG A 197 12.04 6.01 -1.59
N ALA A 198 12.95 5.13 -1.99
CA ALA A 198 12.63 3.89 -2.70
C ALA A 198 11.80 2.94 -1.82
N PRO A 199 10.61 2.49 -2.25
CA PRO A 199 9.81 1.53 -1.50
C PRO A 199 10.28 0.09 -1.66
N VAL A 200 11.02 -0.22 -2.73
CA VAL A 200 11.54 -1.54 -3.09
C VAL A 200 12.96 -1.44 -3.61
N ASP A 201 13.67 -2.57 -3.65
CA ASP A 201 14.97 -2.68 -4.34
C ASP A 201 14.72 -2.77 -5.84
N GLY A 202 15.45 -1.97 -6.63
CA GLY A 202 15.19 -2.00 -8.07
C GLY A 202 15.98 -0.98 -8.87
N TYR A 203 15.62 -0.85 -10.14
CA TYR A 203 16.26 0.07 -11.06
C TYR A 203 15.38 1.28 -11.33
N VAL A 204 15.97 2.47 -11.19
CA VAL A 204 15.31 3.73 -11.58
C VAL A 204 15.09 3.74 -13.09
N THR A 205 13.91 4.13 -13.52
CA THR A 205 13.60 4.29 -14.95
C THR A 205 12.65 5.46 -15.16
N ASN A 206 12.66 6.00 -16.37
CA ASN A 206 11.80 7.12 -16.75
C ASN A 206 11.94 8.32 -15.80
N LEU A 207 13.17 8.70 -15.52
CA LEU A 207 13.51 9.85 -14.67
C LEU A 207 13.21 11.17 -15.41
N ASP A 208 11.95 11.63 -15.28
CA ASP A 208 11.47 12.88 -15.91
C ASP A 208 11.38 14.01 -14.88
N VAL A 209 12.47 14.23 -14.16
CA VAL A 209 12.57 15.31 -13.17
C VAL A 209 14.01 15.78 -13.04
N ARG A 210 14.18 17.08 -12.80
CA ARG A 210 15.50 17.71 -12.58
C ARG A 210 15.49 18.58 -11.34
N VAL A 211 16.68 18.84 -10.81
CA VAL A 211 16.84 19.81 -9.73
C VAL A 211 16.34 21.19 -10.20
N GLY A 212 15.45 21.79 -9.43
CA GLY A 212 14.77 23.04 -9.76
C GLY A 212 13.36 22.88 -10.35
N ASP A 213 12.97 21.68 -10.75
CA ASP A 213 11.60 21.42 -11.20
C ASP A 213 10.62 21.45 -10.02
N TYR A 214 9.38 21.77 -10.31
CA TYR A 214 8.30 21.71 -9.32
C TYR A 214 7.63 20.34 -9.35
N ALA A 215 7.71 19.62 -8.24
CA ALA A 215 7.04 18.35 -8.05
C ALA A 215 5.65 18.58 -7.42
N ALA A 216 4.60 18.13 -8.10
CA ALA A 216 3.24 18.22 -7.62
C ALA A 216 2.86 16.89 -6.92
N THR A 217 2.06 17.00 -5.85
CA THR A 217 1.55 15.85 -5.10
C THR A 217 0.78 14.88 -6.00
N GLY A 218 1.07 13.59 -5.89
CA GLY A 218 0.39 12.51 -6.63
C GLY A 218 0.77 12.37 -8.09
N MET A 219 1.66 13.24 -8.63
CA MET A 219 2.13 13.13 -10.01
C MET A 219 3.43 12.30 -10.08
N PRO A 220 3.44 11.12 -10.74
CA PRO A 220 4.65 10.33 -10.90
C PRO A 220 5.74 11.11 -11.64
N ARG A 221 6.98 11.04 -11.15
CA ARG A 221 8.14 11.72 -11.71
C ARG A 221 9.26 10.76 -12.10
N LEU A 222 9.22 9.56 -11.60
CA LEU A 222 10.11 8.47 -11.96
C LEU A 222 9.41 7.15 -11.65
N ALA A 223 9.94 6.06 -12.17
CA ALA A 223 9.47 4.73 -11.87
C ALA A 223 10.62 3.83 -11.40
N LEU A 224 10.30 2.84 -10.56
CA LEU A 224 11.22 1.80 -10.14
C LEU A 224 10.75 0.47 -10.70
N ILE A 225 11.67 -0.27 -11.33
CA ILE A 225 11.44 -1.65 -11.71
C ILE A 225 11.95 -2.51 -10.56
N ASP A 226 11.02 -3.20 -9.88
CA ASP A 226 11.37 -4.09 -8.77
C ASP A 226 12.22 -5.26 -9.28
N SER A 227 13.45 -5.36 -8.74
CA SER A 227 14.44 -6.36 -9.15
C SER A 227 14.08 -7.80 -8.78
N HIS A 228 13.14 -7.99 -7.84
CA HIS A 228 12.70 -9.30 -7.37
C HIS A 228 11.35 -9.75 -7.98
N SER A 229 10.73 -8.91 -8.80
CA SER A 229 9.39 -9.13 -9.33
C SER A 229 9.36 -9.65 -10.77
N TYR A 230 10.48 -10.03 -11.36
CA TYR A 230 10.52 -10.49 -12.74
C TYR A 230 9.70 -11.76 -12.95
N TYR A 231 8.87 -11.74 -13.98
CA TYR A 231 8.09 -12.87 -14.45
C TYR A 231 7.96 -12.83 -15.97
N ILE A 232 7.45 -13.89 -16.56
CA ILE A 232 7.23 -13.94 -18.00
C ILE A 232 5.76 -14.19 -18.30
N TYR A 233 5.22 -13.40 -19.21
CA TYR A 233 3.98 -13.75 -19.89
C TYR A 233 4.29 -14.51 -21.16
N GLY A 234 3.89 -15.80 -21.21
CA GLY A 234 3.88 -16.59 -22.43
C GLY A 234 2.51 -16.49 -23.08
N TYR A 235 2.45 -16.05 -24.32
CA TYR A 235 1.21 -15.97 -25.09
C TYR A 235 1.03 -17.27 -25.85
N PHE A 236 0.19 -18.17 -25.33
CA PHE A 236 -0.10 -19.46 -25.94
C PHE A 236 -1.38 -19.41 -26.75
N GLU A 237 -1.42 -20.14 -27.84
CA GLU A 237 -2.65 -20.36 -28.60
C GLU A 237 -3.67 -21.13 -27.77
N GLU A 238 -4.96 -20.80 -27.87
CA GLU A 238 -6.04 -21.44 -27.12
C GLU A 238 -6.07 -22.97 -27.30
N THR A 239 -5.65 -23.45 -28.44
CA THR A 239 -5.54 -24.88 -28.77
C THR A 239 -4.52 -25.64 -27.90
N LYS A 240 -3.54 -24.92 -27.32
CA LYS A 240 -2.49 -25.49 -26.48
C LYS A 240 -2.84 -25.42 -24.99
N LEU A 241 -3.83 -24.61 -24.58
CA LEU A 241 -4.24 -24.42 -23.18
C LEU A 241 -4.65 -25.73 -22.47
N PRO A 242 -5.35 -26.68 -23.10
CA PRO A 242 -5.70 -27.94 -22.44
C PRO A 242 -4.49 -28.77 -21.97
N HIS A 243 -3.30 -28.47 -22.51
CA HIS A 243 -2.05 -29.16 -22.17
C HIS A 243 -1.23 -28.42 -21.11
N LEU A 244 -1.66 -27.24 -20.66
CA LEU A 244 -0.99 -26.42 -19.65
C LEU A 244 -1.67 -26.56 -18.29
N ARG A 245 -0.87 -26.69 -17.25
CA ARG A 245 -1.35 -26.70 -15.86
C ARG A 245 -0.54 -25.76 -14.99
N ILE A 246 -1.20 -25.20 -13.98
CA ILE A 246 -0.50 -24.45 -12.95
C ILE A 246 0.44 -25.40 -12.21
N GLY A 247 1.69 -24.99 -12.05
CA GLY A 247 2.76 -25.78 -11.44
C GLY A 247 3.65 -26.53 -12.44
N ASP A 248 3.28 -26.60 -13.73
CA ASP A 248 4.13 -27.24 -14.71
C ASP A 248 5.49 -26.54 -14.82
N PRO A 249 6.61 -27.29 -14.88
CA PRO A 249 7.93 -26.74 -15.09
C PRO A 249 8.07 -26.23 -16.52
N VAL A 250 8.79 -25.13 -16.65
CA VAL A 250 8.95 -24.43 -17.93
C VAL A 250 10.41 -24.13 -18.17
N LYS A 251 10.89 -24.44 -19.37
CA LYS A 251 12.18 -23.99 -19.86
C LYS A 251 12.00 -22.72 -20.66
N ILE A 252 12.75 -21.71 -20.30
CA ILE A 252 12.70 -20.38 -20.88
C ILE A 252 14.04 -20.12 -21.54
N ARG A 253 14.02 -19.71 -22.81
CA ARG A 253 15.21 -19.29 -23.52
C ARG A 253 15.06 -17.84 -23.93
N LEU A 254 15.86 -16.97 -23.33
CA LEU A 254 15.90 -15.56 -23.71
C LEU A 254 16.46 -15.40 -25.12
N MET A 255 15.91 -14.48 -25.88
CA MET A 255 16.45 -14.17 -27.21
C MET A 255 17.77 -13.39 -27.15
N SER A 256 18.00 -12.68 -26.04
CA SER A 256 19.29 -12.04 -25.74
C SER A 256 20.30 -13.10 -25.30
N GLY A 257 21.23 -13.46 -26.16
CA GLY A 257 22.33 -14.37 -25.85
C GLY A 257 22.00 -15.86 -25.66
N GLY A 258 20.73 -16.26 -25.81
CA GLY A 258 20.32 -17.66 -25.68
C GLY A 258 20.35 -18.23 -24.28
N THR A 259 20.40 -17.39 -23.25
CA THR A 259 20.41 -17.80 -21.84
C THR A 259 19.16 -18.64 -21.53
N HIS A 260 19.37 -19.77 -20.85
CA HIS A 260 18.32 -20.65 -20.41
C HIS A 260 18.00 -20.38 -18.96
N LEU A 261 16.71 -20.24 -18.65
CA LEU A 261 16.16 -20.06 -17.33
C LEU A 261 15.11 -21.14 -17.10
N ASP A 262 15.00 -21.57 -15.87
CA ASP A 262 13.92 -22.46 -15.43
C ASP A 262 12.82 -21.63 -14.75
N GLY A 263 11.58 -22.12 -14.84
CA GLY A 263 10.43 -21.46 -14.25
C GLY A 263 9.26 -22.40 -14.05
N LYS A 264 8.18 -21.88 -13.50
CA LYS A 264 6.92 -22.62 -13.26
C LYS A 264 5.73 -21.79 -13.68
N ILE A 265 4.69 -22.44 -14.23
CA ILE A 265 3.41 -21.79 -14.51
C ILE A 265 2.74 -21.45 -13.19
N THR A 266 2.46 -20.16 -12.97
CA THR A 266 1.77 -19.67 -11.77
C THR A 266 0.31 -19.32 -12.02
N GLY A 267 -0.06 -19.04 -13.27
CA GLY A 267 -1.43 -18.70 -13.60
C GLY A 267 -1.69 -18.65 -15.10
N VAL A 268 -2.94 -18.88 -15.47
CA VAL A 268 -3.46 -18.70 -16.82
C VAL A 268 -4.54 -17.62 -16.74
N ALA A 269 -4.47 -16.63 -17.61
CA ALA A 269 -5.46 -15.57 -17.65
C ALA A 269 -6.86 -16.13 -17.97
N ARG A 270 -7.85 -15.72 -17.18
CA ARG A 270 -9.25 -16.15 -17.36
C ARG A 270 -10.06 -15.23 -18.26
N GLY A 271 -9.49 -14.10 -18.67
CA GLY A 271 -10.10 -13.14 -19.57
C GLY A 271 -9.05 -12.50 -20.46
N ILE A 272 -9.41 -12.33 -21.71
CA ILE A 272 -8.67 -11.57 -22.71
C ILE A 272 -9.61 -10.53 -23.30
N THR A 273 -9.08 -9.37 -23.66
CA THR A 273 -9.86 -8.35 -24.35
C THR A 273 -10.15 -8.86 -25.76
N ASP A 274 -11.42 -8.84 -26.13
CA ASP A 274 -11.85 -9.14 -27.49
C ASP A 274 -11.55 -7.93 -28.39
N ALA A 275 -10.59 -8.09 -29.30
CA ALA A 275 -10.20 -7.03 -30.20
C ALA A 275 -11.31 -6.71 -31.24
N ASP A 276 -12.16 -7.68 -31.52
CA ASP A 276 -13.28 -7.53 -32.46
C ASP A 276 -14.50 -6.87 -31.81
N ASN A 277 -14.53 -6.77 -30.48
CA ASN A 277 -15.61 -6.11 -29.72
C ASN A 277 -15.03 -5.16 -28.63
N PRO A 278 -14.37 -4.06 -29.00
CA PRO A 278 -13.93 -3.07 -28.05
C PRO A 278 -15.14 -2.43 -27.38
N THR A 279 -15.19 -2.47 -26.07
CA THR A 279 -16.22 -1.76 -25.28
C THR A 279 -16.08 -0.27 -25.56
N GLY A 280 -17.07 0.32 -26.22
CA GLY A 280 -17.14 1.77 -26.45
C GLY A 280 -17.30 2.54 -25.14
N SER A 281 -17.03 3.85 -25.15
CA SER A 281 -17.24 4.76 -24.02
C SER A 281 -18.66 4.71 -23.44
N ASP A 282 -19.62 4.26 -24.23
CA ASP A 282 -21.05 4.21 -23.92
C ASP A 282 -21.48 2.84 -23.36
N LEU A 283 -20.54 1.95 -23.02
CA LEU A 283 -20.78 0.57 -22.55
C LEU A 283 -21.60 -0.31 -23.52
N LEU A 284 -21.77 0.12 -24.76
CA LEU A 284 -22.42 -0.66 -25.82
C LEU A 284 -21.39 -1.47 -26.61
N ALA A 285 -21.81 -2.68 -27.01
CA ALA A 285 -21.00 -3.53 -27.88
C ALA A 285 -20.87 -2.91 -29.27
N ASN A 286 -19.65 -2.64 -29.71
CA ASN A 286 -19.38 -2.18 -31.07
C ASN A 286 -19.23 -3.42 -31.98
N VAL A 287 -20.30 -3.73 -32.70
CA VAL A 287 -20.32 -4.87 -33.62
C VAL A 287 -19.77 -4.43 -34.98
N ASN A 288 -18.53 -4.74 -35.24
CA ASN A 288 -17.94 -4.57 -36.58
C ASN A 288 -18.23 -5.83 -37.42
N PRO A 289 -19.01 -5.75 -38.49
CA PRO A 289 -19.30 -6.90 -39.33
C PRO A 289 -18.12 -7.21 -40.29
N THR A 290 -16.98 -7.58 -39.71
CA THR A 290 -15.84 -8.05 -40.51
C THR A 290 -15.94 -9.56 -40.66
N PHE A 291 -16.17 -10.00 -41.89
CA PHE A 291 -16.08 -11.41 -42.30
C PHE A 291 -14.59 -11.80 -42.31
N ASN A 292 -14.06 -12.25 -41.17
CA ASN A 292 -12.74 -12.87 -41.15
C ASN A 292 -12.89 -14.32 -41.66
N TRP A 293 -12.47 -14.55 -42.91
CA TRP A 293 -12.47 -15.84 -43.56
C TRP A 293 -11.68 -16.93 -42.80
N VAL A 294 -10.65 -16.54 -42.08
CA VAL A 294 -9.85 -17.43 -41.24
C VAL A 294 -9.87 -16.95 -39.79
N ARG A 295 -10.52 -17.72 -38.91
CA ARG A 295 -10.39 -17.51 -37.46
C ARG A 295 -9.03 -18.00 -36.99
N LEU A 296 -8.16 -17.09 -36.66
CA LEU A 296 -6.90 -17.40 -35.99
C LEU A 296 -7.20 -17.72 -34.52
N ALA A 297 -6.52 -18.74 -33.96
CA ALA A 297 -6.62 -19.06 -32.56
C ALA A 297 -6.17 -17.85 -31.72
N GLN A 298 -6.98 -17.48 -30.71
CA GLN A 298 -6.66 -16.40 -29.79
C GLN A 298 -5.43 -16.76 -28.95
N ARG A 299 -4.66 -15.75 -28.55
CA ARG A 299 -3.49 -15.93 -27.68
C ARG A 299 -3.85 -15.58 -26.23
N VAL A 300 -3.70 -16.53 -25.36
CA VAL A 300 -3.99 -16.38 -23.94
C VAL A 300 -2.68 -16.22 -23.18
N PRO A 301 -2.54 -15.15 -22.37
CA PRO A 301 -1.35 -14.94 -21.55
C PRO A 301 -1.31 -15.93 -20.38
N VAL A 302 -0.17 -16.60 -20.23
CA VAL A 302 0.16 -17.51 -19.14
C VAL A 302 1.29 -16.88 -18.33
N ARG A 303 1.08 -16.68 -17.03
CA ARG A 303 2.09 -16.15 -16.13
C ARG A 303 3.02 -17.26 -15.67
N ILE A 304 4.32 -17.02 -15.82
CA ILE A 304 5.40 -17.94 -15.48
C ILE A 304 6.32 -17.20 -14.51
N ALA A 305 6.50 -17.77 -13.32
CA ALA A 305 7.51 -17.31 -12.39
C ALA A 305 8.86 -17.84 -12.81
N ILE A 306 9.87 -16.96 -12.80
CA ILE A 306 11.27 -17.31 -13.07
C ILE A 306 11.87 -17.85 -11.79
N ASP A 307 12.62 -18.93 -11.87
CA ASP A 307 13.44 -19.42 -10.77
C ASP A 307 14.74 -18.63 -10.73
N THR A 308 14.83 -17.68 -9.81
CA THR A 308 16.00 -16.81 -9.66
C THR A 308 17.23 -17.55 -9.18
N ASP A 309 17.08 -18.68 -8.48
CA ASP A 309 18.18 -19.47 -7.92
C ASP A 309 18.97 -20.21 -9.01
N THR A 310 18.34 -20.44 -10.16
CA THR A 310 18.98 -21.10 -11.33
C THR A 310 19.52 -20.09 -12.35
N MET A 311 19.39 -18.80 -12.08
CA MET A 311 19.82 -17.76 -13.02
C MET A 311 21.34 -17.60 -13.02
N PRO A 312 22.01 -17.69 -14.19
CA PRO A 312 23.44 -17.46 -14.29
C PRO A 312 23.82 -16.05 -13.82
N GLU A 313 24.91 -15.93 -13.06
CA GLU A 313 25.44 -14.64 -12.64
C GLU A 313 25.70 -13.73 -13.86
N GLY A 314 25.31 -12.46 -13.73
CA GLY A 314 25.45 -11.49 -14.83
C GLY A 314 24.36 -11.53 -15.89
N THR A 315 23.30 -12.32 -15.72
CA THR A 315 22.15 -12.29 -16.63
C THR A 315 21.39 -10.98 -16.50
N LEU A 316 21.42 -10.17 -17.56
CA LEU A 316 20.63 -8.94 -17.64
C LEU A 316 19.17 -9.29 -17.99
N LEU A 317 18.25 -9.06 -17.06
CA LEU A 317 16.82 -9.08 -17.32
C LEU A 317 16.29 -7.66 -17.44
N ALA A 318 15.60 -7.38 -18.55
CA ALA A 318 14.88 -6.12 -18.72
C ALA A 318 13.42 -6.40 -19.08
N ALA A 319 12.51 -5.63 -18.51
CA ALA A 319 11.11 -5.68 -18.86
C ALA A 319 10.94 -5.37 -20.37
N GLY A 320 10.18 -6.19 -21.08
CA GLY A 320 10.02 -6.08 -22.54
C GLY A 320 10.87 -7.05 -23.36
N MET A 321 11.89 -7.67 -22.79
CA MET A 321 12.66 -8.72 -23.49
C MET A 321 11.77 -9.86 -23.95
N THR A 322 12.13 -10.48 -25.07
CA THR A 322 11.41 -11.63 -25.64
C THR A 322 12.09 -12.95 -25.25
N ALA A 323 11.26 -13.97 -25.06
CA ALA A 323 11.70 -15.32 -24.73
C ALA A 323 10.93 -16.37 -25.48
N THR A 324 11.59 -17.50 -25.78
CA THR A 324 10.94 -18.74 -26.20
C THR A 324 10.66 -19.56 -24.94
N ILE A 325 9.46 -20.09 -24.85
CA ILE A 325 8.95 -20.82 -23.69
C ILE A 325 8.57 -22.23 -24.13
N GLU A 326 9.09 -23.22 -23.45
CA GLU A 326 8.75 -24.63 -23.63
C GLU A 326 8.27 -25.20 -22.31
N VAL A 327 7.00 -25.60 -22.25
CA VAL A 327 6.42 -26.22 -21.07
C VAL A 327 6.71 -27.71 -21.11
N GLN A 328 7.25 -28.23 -20.01
CA GLN A 328 7.44 -29.65 -19.81
C GLN A 328 6.23 -30.20 -19.04
N PRO A 329 5.29 -30.90 -19.73
CA PRO A 329 4.14 -31.43 -19.01
C PRO A 329 4.62 -32.45 -17.97
N GLY A 330 4.36 -32.19 -16.71
CA GLY A 330 4.69 -33.12 -15.62
C GLY A 330 4.03 -34.49 -15.89
N LEU A 331 4.75 -35.55 -15.59
CA LEU A 331 4.28 -36.94 -15.70
C LEU A 331 3.14 -37.28 -14.71
N ALA A 332 2.60 -36.33 -13.97
CA ALA A 332 1.52 -36.52 -13.02
C ALA A 332 0.17 -36.66 -13.73
N VAL A 333 -0.42 -37.80 -13.51
CA VAL A 333 -1.78 -38.28 -13.85
C VAL A 333 -2.75 -37.16 -14.30
N ARG A 334 -3.14 -37.22 -15.57
CA ARG A 334 -4.12 -36.36 -16.23
C ARG A 334 -5.50 -36.50 -15.57
N LYS A 335 -5.85 -35.64 -14.59
CA LYS A 335 -7.25 -35.39 -14.24
C LYS A 335 -7.72 -34.17 -15.05
N PRO A 336 -8.84 -34.25 -15.78
CA PRO A 336 -9.40 -33.08 -16.45
C PRO A 336 -9.85 -32.06 -15.42
N VAL A 337 -9.62 -30.80 -15.70
CA VAL A 337 -10.15 -29.68 -14.92
C VAL A 337 -11.66 -29.59 -15.19
N PRO A 338 -12.52 -29.44 -14.15
CA PRO A 338 -13.96 -29.29 -14.29
C PRO A 338 -14.37 -28.04 -15.04
#